data_d3fd9e2235302fd12e816169b0b9d365
#
_entry.id   d3fd9e2235302fd12e816169b0b9d365
#
_cell.length_a   1.000
_cell.length_b   1.000
_cell.length_c   1.000
_cell.angle_alpha   90.00
_cell.angle_beta   90.00
_cell.angle_gamma   90.00
#
_symmetry.space_group_name_H-M   'P 1'
#
loop_
_entity.id
_entity.type
_entity.pdbx_description
1 polymer ?
#
loop_
_entity_poly.entity_id
_entity_poly.type
_entity_poly.pdbx_seq_one_letter_code
_entity_poly.pdbx_strand_id
1 'polypeptide(L)'
;MRKMNQLIVWRPVVCICAAWIGLAGCDRIEPGAFTPVDKHPFKPTHTIVAEVQETDQWYEAVGTVRPKSETRIESRVTGQVLDVQVSPGDQVAKGALLVSLDSRQMTSRLDQARQALKTAQAGREQARHALDAARAGFKQAQANYKRVKTYFDAQAATAQDLEAAESTFRQAEAGVKRAEEALAAAGAGIQQARAVVKESTIAMEYSRILAPEAGVVLKRFVEPGDLALPGKPLVALRTSGALRLEAYVREGLITRVTPGISLEVEIDTLERIVDATVEEIVPYADPDSRTFLVKAAMATVKGVYPGMFGKLRVPVGRQRIVTVPAVAIRRVGQLELVHVQEGSNWQTRHVKTGRRLGDQMEVLSGLAGGETIGWEVGDNG
;
A
#
# COMPACT_ATOMS: atom_id res chain seq x y z
N MET A 1 -28.65 26.91 -40.55
CA MET A 1 -28.00 27.79 -41.56
C MET A 1 -26.90 26.97 -42.20
N ARG A 2 -27.17 26.59 -43.41
CA ARG A 2 -26.43 26.76 -44.68
C ARG A 2 -25.09 26.05 -44.71
N LYS A 3 -25.02 24.92 -45.45
CA LYS A 3 -24.68 24.74 -46.90
C LYS A 3 -23.16 24.63 -47.06
N MET A 4 -22.51 23.76 -47.79
CA MET A 4 -22.81 23.17 -49.13
C MET A 4 -21.70 22.19 -49.45
N ASN A 5 -21.98 20.93 -49.80
CA ASN A 5 -21.80 20.36 -51.14
C ASN A 5 -20.59 20.84 -51.96
N GLN A 6 -19.71 19.91 -52.32
CA GLN A 6 -19.28 19.76 -53.70
C GLN A 6 -18.79 18.32 -53.99
N LEU A 7 -19.57 17.68 -54.80
CA LEU A 7 -19.22 16.54 -55.67
C LEU A 7 -18.29 17.02 -56.79
N ILE A 8 -17.21 16.33 -57.07
CA ILE A 8 -16.53 16.42 -58.37
C ILE A 8 -16.45 15.03 -58.96
N VAL A 9 -17.30 14.86 -59.95
CA VAL A 9 -17.30 13.75 -60.94
C VAL A 9 -16.29 14.11 -62.00
N TRP A 10 -15.39 13.20 -62.36
CA TRP A 10 -14.68 13.28 -63.64
C TRP A 10 -14.74 11.94 -64.38
N ARG A 11 -15.21 12.07 -65.57
CA ARG A 11 -15.48 11.05 -66.59
C ARG A 11 -14.21 10.75 -67.39
N PRO A 12 -14.19 9.62 -68.15
CA PRO A 12 -13.02 9.02 -68.76
C PRO A 12 -12.65 9.62 -70.14
N VAL A 13 -11.38 9.63 -70.43
CA VAL A 13 -10.90 9.84 -71.83
C VAL A 13 -10.28 8.56 -72.29
N VAL A 14 -10.96 8.01 -73.29
CA VAL A 14 -10.49 6.92 -74.17
C VAL A 14 -9.53 7.55 -75.14
N CYS A 15 -8.30 7.05 -75.26
CA CYS A 15 -7.46 7.23 -76.43
C CYS A 15 -6.93 5.87 -76.88
N ILE A 16 -7.49 5.48 -78.02
CA ILE A 16 -7.02 4.40 -78.87
C ILE A 16 -5.78 4.88 -79.59
N CYS A 17 -4.67 4.19 -79.43
CA CYS A 17 -3.59 4.19 -80.44
C CYS A 17 -3.09 2.75 -80.63
N ALA A 18 -3.50 2.22 -81.74
CA ALA A 18 -2.94 1.01 -82.30
C ALA A 18 -1.58 1.32 -83.00
N ALA A 19 -0.60 0.46 -82.80
CA ALA A 19 0.28 0.01 -83.89
C ALA A 19 1.46 -0.79 -83.32
N TRP A 20 1.49 -2.05 -83.65
CA TRP A 20 2.60 -2.81 -84.20
C TRP A 20 4.03 -2.53 -83.69
N ILE A 21 4.65 -3.59 -83.15
CA ILE A 21 6.02 -4.05 -83.39
C ILE A 21 6.25 -5.22 -82.41
N GLY A 22 6.43 -6.39 -82.91
CA GLY A 22 7.67 -7.15 -83.02
C GLY A 22 7.59 -8.37 -82.14
N LEU A 23 7.19 -9.54 -82.75
CA LEU A 23 7.54 -10.86 -82.24
C LEU A 23 9.06 -10.97 -82.14
N ALA A 24 9.60 -11.09 -80.90
CA ALA A 24 10.93 -11.61 -80.66
C ALA A 24 10.97 -12.32 -79.30
N GLY A 25 11.15 -13.62 -79.33
CA GLY A 25 11.84 -14.38 -78.30
C GLY A 25 11.07 -14.67 -77.00
N CYS A 26 10.08 -15.59 -77.03
CA CYS A 26 9.88 -16.47 -75.89
C CYS A 26 11.02 -17.46 -75.84
N ASP A 27 12.11 -17.12 -75.17
CA ASP A 27 13.02 -18.16 -74.72
C ASP A 27 12.26 -18.99 -73.68
N ARG A 28 11.95 -20.23 -74.07
CA ARG A 28 11.52 -21.25 -73.15
C ARG A 28 12.64 -21.42 -72.13
N ILE A 29 12.48 -20.90 -70.92
CA ILE A 29 13.25 -21.35 -69.76
C ILE A 29 12.88 -22.83 -69.60
N GLU A 30 13.75 -23.67 -70.09
CA GLU A 30 13.66 -25.10 -69.74
C GLU A 30 13.80 -25.17 -68.21
N PRO A 31 12.86 -25.86 -67.55
CA PRO A 31 13.05 -26.11 -66.13
C PRO A 31 14.36 -26.87 -66.00
N GLY A 32 15.38 -26.18 -65.40
CA GLY A 32 16.68 -26.80 -65.18
C GLY A 32 16.45 -28.17 -64.56
N ALA A 33 17.00 -29.17 -65.16
CA ALA A 33 16.98 -30.54 -64.65
C ALA A 33 17.49 -30.46 -63.22
N PHE A 34 16.60 -30.63 -62.26
CA PHE A 34 16.99 -30.87 -60.87
C PHE A 34 17.82 -32.15 -60.91
N THR A 35 19.13 -32.01 -60.97
CA THR A 35 20.03 -33.10 -60.61
C THR A 35 19.66 -33.47 -59.19
N PRO A 36 19.19 -34.70 -58.94
CA PRO A 36 18.97 -35.15 -57.57
C PRO A 36 20.30 -34.96 -56.85
N VAL A 37 20.36 -34.09 -55.89
CA VAL A 37 21.50 -34.02 -54.99
C VAL A 37 21.65 -35.42 -54.43
N ASP A 38 22.76 -36.02 -54.73
CA ASP A 38 23.13 -37.36 -54.27
C ASP A 38 23.02 -37.34 -52.75
N LYS A 39 21.92 -37.94 -52.26
CA LYS A 39 21.68 -38.04 -50.83
C LYS A 39 22.69 -39.06 -50.31
N HIS A 40 23.92 -38.62 -49.99
CA HIS A 40 24.72 -39.49 -49.14
C HIS A 40 23.90 -39.90 -47.95
N PRO A 41 23.75 -41.24 -47.69
CA PRO A 41 22.97 -41.67 -46.55
C PRO A 41 23.56 -41.08 -45.29
N PHE A 42 22.76 -40.25 -44.63
CA PHE A 42 23.15 -39.66 -43.35
C PHE A 42 23.48 -40.80 -42.37
N LYS A 43 24.70 -40.79 -41.83
CA LYS A 43 25.17 -41.76 -40.85
C LYS A 43 25.47 -41.03 -39.53
N PRO A 44 24.56 -41.01 -38.56
CA PRO A 44 24.80 -40.31 -37.31
C PRO A 44 25.98 -40.92 -36.55
N THR A 45 26.80 -40.07 -35.94
CA THR A 45 27.84 -40.49 -35.00
C THR A 45 27.23 -40.78 -33.62
N HIS A 46 26.18 -40.09 -33.29
CA HIS A 46 25.45 -40.26 -32.05
C HIS A 46 23.95 -40.42 -32.31
N THR A 47 23.30 -41.24 -31.50
CA THR A 47 21.87 -41.42 -31.52
C THR A 47 21.30 -41.40 -30.12
N ILE A 48 20.11 -40.83 -29.93
CA ILE A 48 19.35 -40.84 -28.70
C ILE A 48 17.86 -40.94 -29.00
N VAL A 49 17.13 -41.45 -28.04
CA VAL A 49 15.64 -41.45 -28.15
C VAL A 49 15.16 -40.10 -27.60
N ALA A 50 14.29 -39.42 -28.34
CA ALA A 50 13.63 -38.20 -27.90
C ALA A 50 12.78 -38.51 -26.65
N GLU A 51 13.16 -37.94 -25.52
CA GLU A 51 12.51 -38.24 -24.26
C GLU A 51 11.25 -37.38 -24.07
N VAL A 52 10.22 -38.01 -23.52
CA VAL A 52 9.01 -37.34 -23.08
C VAL A 52 9.18 -37.07 -21.59
N GLN A 53 9.30 -35.80 -21.21
CA GLN A 53 9.41 -35.39 -19.82
C GLN A 53 8.13 -34.66 -19.39
N GLU A 54 7.69 -34.92 -18.17
CA GLU A 54 6.64 -34.11 -17.56
C GLU A 54 7.30 -32.95 -16.84
N THR A 55 6.95 -31.74 -17.24
CA THR A 55 7.40 -30.52 -16.57
C THR A 55 6.20 -29.77 -15.98
N ASP A 56 6.42 -29.14 -14.84
CA ASP A 56 5.39 -28.32 -14.24
C ASP A 56 5.17 -27.08 -15.09
N GLN A 57 3.90 -26.77 -15.31
CA GLN A 57 3.49 -25.57 -16.04
C GLN A 57 2.99 -24.53 -15.07
N TRP A 58 3.50 -23.32 -15.21
CA TRP A 58 3.19 -22.20 -14.36
C TRP A 58 2.48 -21.10 -15.17
N TYR A 59 1.50 -20.48 -14.52
CA TYR A 59 0.97 -19.20 -14.98
C TYR A 59 1.64 -18.08 -14.17
N GLU A 60 2.20 -17.12 -14.86
CA GLU A 60 2.87 -15.96 -14.24
C GLU A 60 1.85 -14.85 -14.02
N ALA A 61 1.35 -14.72 -12.80
CA ALA A 61 0.47 -13.63 -12.42
C ALA A 61 1.33 -12.40 -12.05
N VAL A 62 1.19 -11.34 -12.84
CA VAL A 62 1.93 -10.10 -12.63
C VAL A 62 1.46 -9.38 -11.37
N GLY A 63 2.41 -8.79 -10.66
CA GLY A 63 2.14 -8.10 -9.42
C GLY A 63 3.18 -7.05 -9.07
N THR A 64 2.90 -6.33 -8.00
CA THR A 64 3.79 -5.31 -7.46
C THR A 64 4.12 -5.61 -6.01
N VAL A 65 5.38 -5.48 -5.66
CA VAL A 65 5.83 -5.59 -4.27
C VAL A 65 5.31 -4.40 -3.47
N ARG A 66 4.61 -4.69 -2.37
CA ARG A 66 4.05 -3.69 -1.45
C ARG A 66 4.52 -3.96 -0.03
N PRO A 67 4.60 -2.95 0.81
CA PRO A 67 4.79 -3.17 2.23
C PRO A 67 3.53 -3.84 2.81
N LYS A 68 3.71 -4.76 3.75
CA LYS A 68 2.58 -5.38 4.46
C LYS A 68 1.80 -4.35 5.26
N SER A 69 2.48 -3.36 5.84
CA SER A 69 1.89 -2.26 6.59
C SER A 69 2.53 -0.94 6.16
N GLU A 70 1.69 -0.03 5.71
CA GLU A 70 2.03 1.36 5.38
C GLU A 70 1.14 2.28 6.20
N THR A 71 1.76 3.19 6.94
CA THR A 71 1.06 4.20 7.72
C THR A 71 1.31 5.57 7.10
N ARG A 72 0.25 6.26 6.71
CA ARG A 72 0.31 7.66 6.28
C ARG A 72 0.11 8.54 7.51
N ILE A 73 1.10 9.36 7.80
CA ILE A 73 1.09 10.28 8.91
C ILE A 73 0.58 11.61 8.39
N GLU A 74 -0.54 12.03 8.94
CA GLU A 74 -1.27 13.23 8.54
C GLU A 74 -1.19 14.30 9.63
N SER A 75 -1.34 15.57 9.22
CA SER A 75 -1.53 16.63 10.18
C SER A 75 -2.91 16.58 10.82
N ARG A 76 -3.00 16.90 12.11
CA ARG A 76 -4.26 17.09 12.84
C ARG A 76 -4.60 18.56 13.07
N VAL A 77 -3.65 19.44 12.78
CA VAL A 77 -3.78 20.89 12.95
C VAL A 77 -3.28 21.62 11.72
N THR A 78 -3.76 22.83 11.52
CA THR A 78 -3.23 23.71 10.48
C THR A 78 -2.01 24.43 11.01
N GLY A 79 -0.91 24.45 10.25
CA GLY A 79 0.30 25.17 10.60
C GLY A 79 1.33 25.13 9.48
N GLN A 80 2.20 26.11 9.43
CA GLN A 80 3.32 26.10 8.50
C GLN A 80 4.35 25.06 8.95
N VAL A 81 4.87 24.28 8.03
CA VAL A 81 5.98 23.35 8.27
C VAL A 81 7.25 24.17 8.49
N LEU A 82 7.84 24.08 9.68
CA LEU A 82 9.10 24.74 9.99
C LEU A 82 10.28 23.87 9.57
N ASP A 83 10.21 22.57 9.87
CA ASP A 83 11.30 21.65 9.62
C ASP A 83 10.78 20.24 9.38
N VAL A 84 11.50 19.49 8.53
CA VAL A 84 11.25 18.07 8.24
C VAL A 84 12.54 17.32 8.50
N GLN A 85 12.58 16.53 9.58
CA GLN A 85 13.79 15.90 10.09
C GLN A 85 14.09 14.54 9.48
N VAL A 86 13.33 14.13 8.47
CA VAL A 86 13.45 12.81 7.85
C VAL A 86 13.44 12.88 6.33
N SER A 87 14.19 11.96 5.73
CA SER A 87 14.27 11.75 4.29
C SER A 87 13.80 10.35 3.90
N PRO A 88 13.30 10.15 2.67
CA PRO A 88 12.98 8.83 2.16
C PRO A 88 14.18 7.87 2.30
N GLY A 89 13.93 6.69 2.89
CA GLY A 89 14.96 5.69 3.21
C GLY A 89 15.41 5.68 4.67
N ASP A 90 15.16 6.74 5.45
CA ASP A 90 15.59 6.82 6.86
C ASP A 90 14.82 5.81 7.73
N GLN A 91 15.53 5.23 8.67
CA GLN A 91 14.96 4.41 9.73
C GLN A 91 14.60 5.28 10.93
N VAL A 92 13.38 5.20 11.38
CA VAL A 92 12.88 5.98 12.52
C VAL A 92 12.39 5.06 13.64
N ALA A 93 12.68 5.44 14.88
CA ALA A 93 12.13 4.78 16.05
C ALA A 93 10.73 5.31 16.37
N LYS A 94 9.94 4.54 17.13
CA LYS A 94 8.67 5.02 17.69
C LYS A 94 8.89 6.29 18.51
N GLY A 95 8.08 7.33 18.27
CA GLY A 95 8.18 8.62 18.95
C GLY A 95 9.23 9.57 18.38
N ALA A 96 9.99 9.19 17.34
CA ALA A 96 10.92 10.10 16.67
C ALA A 96 10.16 11.26 16.04
N LEU A 97 10.72 12.47 16.13
CA LEU A 97 10.17 13.67 15.51
C LEU A 97 10.39 13.60 13.99
N LEU A 98 9.30 13.71 13.23
CA LEU A 98 9.32 13.66 11.77
C LEU A 98 9.21 15.05 11.16
N VAL A 99 8.20 15.80 11.61
CA VAL A 99 7.89 17.15 11.12
C VAL A 99 7.55 18.05 12.28
N SER A 100 8.04 19.28 12.27
CA SER A 100 7.65 20.33 13.20
C SER A 100 6.85 21.43 12.50
N LEU A 101 5.72 21.80 13.09
CA LEU A 101 4.87 22.88 12.60
C LEU A 101 5.08 24.13 13.47
N ASP A 102 4.77 25.29 12.91
CA ASP A 102 4.74 26.55 13.67
C ASP A 102 3.69 26.46 14.78
N SER A 103 4.16 26.44 16.01
CA SER A 103 3.35 26.31 17.22
C SER A 103 3.08 27.62 17.95
N ARG A 104 3.55 28.78 17.44
CA ARG A 104 3.44 30.07 18.12
C ARG A 104 2.02 30.42 18.55
N GLN A 105 1.06 30.21 17.65
CA GLN A 105 -0.36 30.44 17.95
C GLN A 105 -0.90 29.49 19.02
N MET A 106 -0.51 28.20 18.96
CA MET A 106 -0.93 27.17 19.92
C MET A 106 -0.32 27.41 21.28
N THR A 107 0.96 27.82 21.34
CA THR A 107 1.66 28.19 22.55
C THR A 107 0.97 29.39 23.22
N SER A 108 0.64 30.43 22.45
CA SER A 108 -0.07 31.61 23.00
C SER A 108 -1.45 31.23 23.56
N ARG A 109 -2.20 30.32 22.88
CA ARG A 109 -3.48 29.82 23.39
C ARG A 109 -3.30 29.03 24.69
N LEU A 110 -2.30 28.18 24.77
CA LEU A 110 -1.97 27.42 25.98
C LEU A 110 -1.64 28.33 27.14
N ASP A 111 -0.84 29.38 26.89
CA ASP A 111 -0.48 30.37 27.94
C ASP A 111 -1.69 31.17 28.40
N GLN A 112 -2.58 31.59 27.50
CA GLN A 112 -3.89 32.18 27.84
C GLN A 112 -4.75 31.26 28.72
N ALA A 113 -4.84 29.99 28.35
CA ALA A 113 -5.59 28.99 29.11
C ALA A 113 -4.99 28.78 30.52
N ARG A 114 -3.67 28.74 30.63
CA ARG A 114 -2.97 28.65 31.91
C ARG A 114 -3.22 29.87 32.81
N GLN A 115 -3.24 31.09 32.26
CA GLN A 115 -3.59 32.30 32.99
C GLN A 115 -5.04 32.29 33.47
N ALA A 116 -5.97 31.83 32.60
CA ALA A 116 -7.38 31.65 32.98
C ALA A 116 -7.54 30.67 34.17
N LEU A 117 -6.81 29.54 34.13
CA LEU A 117 -6.77 28.59 35.24
C LEU A 117 -6.26 29.22 36.54
N LYS A 118 -5.18 30.00 36.45
CA LYS A 118 -4.63 30.72 37.62
C LYS A 118 -5.64 31.73 38.20
N THR A 119 -6.37 32.43 37.34
CA THR A 119 -7.45 33.33 37.77
C THR A 119 -8.59 32.59 38.45
N ALA A 120 -9.02 31.46 37.89
CA ALA A 120 -10.05 30.61 38.50
C ALA A 120 -9.60 30.08 39.89
N GLN A 121 -8.34 29.70 40.04
CA GLN A 121 -7.77 29.26 41.31
C GLN A 121 -7.79 30.38 42.35
N ALA A 122 -7.41 31.59 41.96
CA ALA A 122 -7.49 32.76 42.85
C ALA A 122 -8.94 33.08 43.29
N GLY A 123 -9.90 32.98 42.34
CA GLY A 123 -11.33 33.13 42.65
C GLY A 123 -11.83 32.09 43.64
N ARG A 124 -11.36 30.84 43.56
CA ARG A 124 -11.72 29.80 44.55
C ARG A 124 -11.16 30.13 45.95
N GLU A 125 -9.93 30.61 46.06
CA GLU A 125 -9.36 31.01 47.35
C GLU A 125 -10.13 32.20 47.92
N GLN A 126 -10.52 33.17 47.10
CA GLN A 126 -11.40 34.27 47.55
C GLN A 126 -12.73 33.75 48.10
N ALA A 127 -13.38 32.82 47.37
CA ALA A 127 -14.63 32.20 47.84
C ALA A 127 -14.44 31.40 49.16
N ARG A 128 -13.30 30.74 49.31
CA ARG A 128 -12.93 30.06 50.56
C ARG A 128 -12.82 31.02 51.73
N HIS A 129 -12.09 32.14 51.55
CA HIS A 129 -11.98 33.17 52.60
C HIS A 129 -13.35 33.76 52.95
N ALA A 130 -14.24 33.95 51.95
CA ALA A 130 -15.61 34.40 52.19
C ALA A 130 -16.42 33.41 53.02
N LEU A 131 -16.27 32.08 52.74
CA LEU A 131 -16.88 31.01 53.53
C LEU A 131 -16.35 31.02 54.99
N ASP A 132 -15.05 31.15 55.17
CA ASP A 132 -14.43 31.20 56.50
C ASP A 132 -14.95 32.40 57.31
N ALA A 133 -15.12 33.58 56.70
CA ALA A 133 -15.73 34.75 57.30
C ALA A 133 -17.21 34.54 57.66
N ALA A 134 -18.00 33.91 56.73
CA ALA A 134 -19.41 33.58 56.97
C ALA A 134 -19.55 32.60 58.14
N ARG A 135 -18.70 31.60 58.25
CA ARG A 135 -18.70 30.62 59.36
C ARG A 135 -18.36 31.25 60.68
N ALA A 136 -17.44 32.21 60.71
CA ALA A 136 -17.12 32.97 61.92
C ALA A 136 -18.32 33.80 62.39
N GLY A 137 -18.99 34.53 61.48
CA GLY A 137 -20.24 35.24 61.75
C GLY A 137 -21.38 34.35 62.24
N PHE A 138 -21.54 33.19 61.64
CA PHE A 138 -22.50 32.20 62.05
C PHE A 138 -22.25 31.70 63.49
N LYS A 139 -21.03 31.37 63.83
CA LYS A 139 -20.62 30.95 65.17
C LYS A 139 -20.95 32.00 66.22
N GLN A 140 -20.71 33.28 65.91
CA GLN A 140 -21.07 34.40 66.78
C GLN A 140 -22.57 34.52 66.96
N ALA A 141 -23.34 34.51 65.86
CA ALA A 141 -24.80 34.61 65.89
C ALA A 141 -25.43 33.43 66.66
N GLN A 142 -24.91 32.21 66.44
CA GLN A 142 -25.35 30.99 67.16
C GLN A 142 -25.10 31.09 68.66
N ALA A 143 -23.95 31.55 69.08
CA ALA A 143 -23.62 31.76 70.50
C ALA A 143 -24.51 32.82 71.14
N ASN A 144 -24.83 33.93 70.43
CA ASN A 144 -25.74 34.94 70.87
C ASN A 144 -27.15 34.44 71.02
N TYR A 145 -27.71 33.74 70.01
CA TYR A 145 -29.03 33.15 70.02
C TYR A 145 -29.16 32.16 71.19
N LYS A 146 -28.17 31.29 71.38
CA LYS A 146 -28.18 30.33 72.52
C LYS A 146 -28.21 31.03 73.85
N ARG A 147 -27.49 32.10 74.05
CA ARG A 147 -27.41 32.92 75.25
C ARG A 147 -28.78 33.62 75.54
N VAL A 148 -29.33 34.33 74.51
CA VAL A 148 -30.60 35.03 74.64
C VAL A 148 -31.74 34.06 74.92
N LYS A 149 -31.72 32.89 74.29
CA LYS A 149 -32.68 31.83 74.56
C LYS A 149 -32.64 31.34 76.02
N THR A 150 -31.42 31.13 76.56
CA THR A 150 -31.25 30.77 77.98
C THR A 150 -31.82 31.83 78.93
N TYR A 151 -31.60 33.13 78.60
CA TYR A 151 -32.17 34.23 79.39
C TYR A 151 -33.69 34.34 79.25
N PHE A 152 -34.22 34.11 78.06
CA PHE A 152 -35.66 34.06 77.81
C PHE A 152 -36.32 32.93 78.62
N ASP A 153 -35.77 31.76 78.59
CA ASP A 153 -36.22 30.57 79.33
C ASP A 153 -36.22 30.85 80.90
N ALA A 154 -35.29 31.69 81.34
CA ALA A 154 -35.15 32.19 82.71
C ALA A 154 -35.95 33.46 82.96
N GLN A 155 -36.88 33.88 82.04
CA GLN A 155 -37.68 35.10 82.11
C GLN A 155 -36.86 36.41 82.26
N ALA A 156 -35.59 36.43 81.85
CA ALA A 156 -34.65 37.57 81.90
C ALA A 156 -34.43 38.27 80.58
N ALA A 157 -35.13 37.85 79.47
CA ALA A 157 -35.13 38.49 78.17
C ALA A 157 -36.54 38.58 77.61
N THR A 158 -36.79 39.50 76.64
CA THR A 158 -38.10 39.69 76.02
C THR A 158 -38.28 38.74 74.79
N ALA A 159 -39.54 38.50 74.39
CA ALA A 159 -39.85 37.75 73.16
C ALA A 159 -39.21 38.44 71.89
N GLN A 160 -39.20 39.78 71.89
CA GLN A 160 -38.60 40.58 70.85
C GLN A 160 -37.07 40.34 70.71
N ASP A 161 -36.40 40.23 71.89
CA ASP A 161 -34.97 39.93 71.91
C ASP A 161 -34.66 38.54 71.32
N LEU A 162 -35.49 37.57 71.66
CA LEU A 162 -35.37 36.22 71.17
C LEU A 162 -35.59 36.15 69.62
N GLU A 163 -36.67 36.77 69.12
CA GLU A 163 -36.97 36.86 67.70
C GLU A 163 -35.84 37.54 66.89
N ALA A 164 -35.32 38.63 67.44
CA ALA A 164 -34.20 39.35 66.82
C ALA A 164 -32.93 38.49 66.74
N ALA A 165 -32.59 37.77 67.83
CA ALA A 165 -31.46 36.87 67.88
C ALA A 165 -31.65 35.65 66.95
N GLU A 166 -32.86 35.11 66.89
CA GLU A 166 -33.20 34.00 65.99
C GLU A 166 -33.11 34.44 64.49
N SER A 167 -33.67 35.59 64.15
CA SER A 167 -33.55 36.16 62.80
C SER A 167 -32.11 36.34 62.39
N THR A 168 -31.26 36.88 63.28
CA THR A 168 -29.82 37.05 63.00
C THR A 168 -29.11 35.70 62.82
N PHE A 169 -29.45 34.71 63.63
CA PHE A 169 -28.91 33.36 63.51
C PHE A 169 -29.27 32.72 62.15
N ARG A 170 -30.59 32.75 61.76
CA ARG A 170 -31.04 32.21 60.45
C ARG A 170 -30.44 32.94 59.29
N GLN A 171 -30.24 34.28 59.38
CA GLN A 171 -29.57 35.05 58.33
C GLN A 171 -28.11 34.65 58.18
N ALA A 172 -27.39 34.39 59.28
CA ALA A 172 -26.01 33.94 59.26
C ALA A 172 -25.89 32.51 58.71
N GLU A 173 -26.82 31.62 59.05
CA GLU A 173 -26.93 30.26 58.52
C GLU A 173 -27.09 30.28 57.00
N ALA A 174 -28.04 31.07 56.49
CA ALA A 174 -28.24 31.25 55.04
C ALA A 174 -27.01 31.87 54.37
N GLY A 175 -26.27 32.71 55.09
CA GLY A 175 -25.01 33.30 54.66
C GLY A 175 -23.92 32.24 54.43
N VAL A 176 -23.77 31.28 55.35
CA VAL A 176 -22.82 30.15 55.20
C VAL A 176 -23.19 29.31 54.02
N LYS A 177 -24.49 28.95 53.87
CA LYS A 177 -24.95 28.13 52.74
C LYS A 177 -24.66 28.81 51.39
N ARG A 178 -24.91 30.10 51.24
CA ARG A 178 -24.57 30.86 50.05
C ARG A 178 -23.06 30.87 49.77
N ALA A 179 -22.22 30.99 50.77
CA ALA A 179 -20.78 30.97 50.64
C ALA A 179 -20.26 29.57 50.27
N GLU A 180 -20.87 28.50 50.76
CA GLU A 180 -20.57 27.10 50.35
C GLU A 180 -20.92 26.87 48.90
N GLU A 181 -22.09 27.32 48.46
CA GLU A 181 -22.49 27.25 47.04
C GLU A 181 -21.56 28.04 46.12
N ALA A 182 -21.14 29.23 46.56
CA ALA A 182 -20.16 30.05 45.83
C ALA A 182 -18.79 29.35 45.71
N LEU A 183 -18.34 28.70 46.78
CA LEU A 183 -17.09 27.92 46.76
C LEU A 183 -17.22 26.71 45.84
N ALA A 184 -18.35 26.02 45.83
CA ALA A 184 -18.61 24.93 44.93
C ALA A 184 -18.63 25.37 43.46
N ALA A 185 -19.27 26.52 43.18
CA ALA A 185 -19.31 27.11 41.84
C ALA A 185 -17.89 27.53 41.36
N ALA A 186 -17.07 28.14 42.23
CA ALA A 186 -15.68 28.44 41.92
C ALA A 186 -14.84 27.19 41.68
N GLY A 187 -15.12 26.07 42.38
CA GLY A 187 -14.53 24.78 42.15
C GLY A 187 -14.86 24.20 40.75
N ALA A 188 -16.10 24.34 40.32
CA ALA A 188 -16.54 23.94 38.98
C ALA A 188 -15.81 24.80 37.90
N GLY A 189 -15.65 26.09 38.13
CA GLY A 189 -14.88 26.99 37.24
C GLY A 189 -13.41 26.58 37.05
N ILE A 190 -12.78 26.06 38.11
CA ILE A 190 -11.41 25.48 37.98
C ILE A 190 -11.43 24.22 37.06
N GLN A 191 -12.40 23.35 37.19
CA GLN A 191 -12.47 22.15 36.34
C GLN A 191 -12.66 22.53 34.87
N GLN A 192 -13.50 23.53 34.58
CA GLN A 192 -13.65 24.08 33.25
C GLN A 192 -12.34 24.66 32.70
N ALA A 193 -11.64 25.49 33.48
CA ALA A 193 -10.36 26.09 33.07
C ALA A 193 -9.27 24.99 32.83
N ARG A 194 -9.26 23.94 33.66
CA ARG A 194 -8.36 22.78 33.44
C ARG A 194 -8.65 22.04 32.15
N ALA A 195 -9.91 21.89 31.78
CA ALA A 195 -10.30 21.26 30.52
C ALA A 195 -9.78 22.06 29.33
N VAL A 196 -9.85 23.39 29.36
CA VAL A 196 -9.31 24.29 28.32
C VAL A 196 -7.78 24.21 28.23
N VAL A 197 -7.09 24.12 29.37
CA VAL A 197 -5.64 23.92 29.39
C VAL A 197 -5.27 22.60 28.74
N LYS A 198 -5.99 21.52 29.06
CA LYS A 198 -5.76 20.19 28.47
C LYS A 198 -5.96 20.21 26.96
N GLU A 199 -7.05 20.79 26.48
CA GLU A 199 -7.35 20.96 25.05
C GLU A 199 -6.23 21.71 24.32
N SER A 200 -5.81 22.86 24.89
CA SER A 200 -4.72 23.67 24.31
C SER A 200 -3.38 22.93 24.32
N THR A 201 -3.12 22.09 25.34
CA THR A 201 -1.91 21.25 25.39
C THR A 201 -1.91 20.22 24.28
N ILE A 202 -3.03 19.53 24.07
CA ILE A 202 -3.20 18.53 22.99
C ILE A 202 -3.01 19.22 21.62
N ALA A 203 -3.60 20.39 21.43
CA ALA A 203 -3.44 21.14 20.18
C ALA A 203 -1.96 21.52 19.93
N MET A 204 -1.23 21.91 20.97
CA MET A 204 0.20 22.19 20.89
C MET A 204 1.02 20.93 20.61
N GLU A 205 0.68 19.78 21.21
CA GLU A 205 1.35 18.50 20.94
C GLU A 205 1.21 18.08 19.48
N TYR A 206 0.07 18.37 18.84
CA TYR A 206 -0.15 18.10 17.43
C TYR A 206 0.71 18.95 16.48
N SER A 207 1.39 19.98 16.96
CA SER A 207 2.39 20.70 16.15
C SER A 207 3.69 19.91 15.95
N ARG A 208 3.92 18.87 16.75
CA ARG A 208 5.07 17.97 16.65
C ARG A 208 4.60 16.63 16.12
N ILE A 209 4.87 16.37 14.87
CA ILE A 209 4.47 15.14 14.20
C ILE A 209 5.49 14.06 14.52
N LEU A 210 5.06 13.07 15.30
CA LEU A 210 5.91 11.98 15.75
C LEU A 210 5.59 10.68 15.03
N ALA A 211 6.57 9.78 14.91
CA ALA A 211 6.39 8.44 14.40
C ALA A 211 5.53 7.59 15.36
N PRO A 212 4.37 7.06 14.94
CA PRO A 212 3.52 6.23 15.80
C PRO A 212 4.18 4.90 16.14
N GLU A 213 5.02 4.38 15.26
CA GLU A 213 5.75 3.12 15.37
C GLU A 213 7.12 3.26 14.72
N ALA A 214 8.03 2.33 15.05
CA ALA A 214 9.31 2.23 14.37
C ALA A 214 9.12 1.79 12.93
N GLY A 215 9.91 2.32 12.00
CA GLY A 215 9.75 1.98 10.60
C GLY A 215 10.77 2.66 9.69
N VAL A 216 10.53 2.55 8.38
CA VAL A 216 11.32 3.21 7.34
C VAL A 216 10.46 4.22 6.61
N VAL A 217 10.97 5.41 6.40
CA VAL A 217 10.31 6.47 5.63
C VAL A 217 10.25 6.06 4.16
N LEU A 218 9.04 5.90 3.62
CA LEU A 218 8.84 5.58 2.21
C LEU A 218 8.81 6.83 1.35
N LYS A 219 8.06 7.84 1.82
CA LYS A 219 7.82 9.05 1.05
C LYS A 219 7.59 10.25 1.97
N ARG A 220 8.07 11.40 1.53
CA ARG A 220 7.79 12.71 2.10
C ARG A 220 6.88 13.48 1.15
N PHE A 221 5.83 14.11 1.68
CA PHE A 221 4.83 14.84 0.91
C PHE A 221 4.87 16.34 1.16
N VAL A 222 5.71 16.79 2.10
CA VAL A 222 5.81 18.20 2.51
C VAL A 222 7.25 18.63 2.62
N GLU A 223 7.49 19.93 2.39
CA GLU A 223 8.76 20.61 2.52
C GLU A 223 8.68 21.70 3.57
N PRO A 224 9.80 22.14 4.16
CA PRO A 224 9.84 23.34 4.98
C PRO A 224 9.26 24.54 4.22
N GLY A 225 8.34 25.28 4.87
CA GLY A 225 7.59 26.38 4.26
C GLY A 225 6.18 26.02 3.79
N ASP A 226 5.87 24.74 3.56
CA ASP A 226 4.54 24.29 3.17
C ASP A 226 3.50 24.51 4.26
N LEU A 227 2.21 24.54 3.85
CA LEU A 227 1.09 24.60 4.78
C LEU A 227 0.55 23.17 5.03
N ALA A 228 0.73 22.68 6.24
CA ALA A 228 0.07 21.45 6.71
C ALA A 228 -1.39 21.75 7.02
N LEU A 229 -2.27 20.85 6.53
CA LEU A 229 -3.72 20.90 6.76
C LEU A 229 -4.19 19.58 7.35
N PRO A 230 -5.23 19.57 8.21
CA PRO A 230 -5.83 18.34 8.71
C PRO A 230 -6.24 17.39 7.60
N GLY A 231 -5.86 16.09 7.73
CA GLY A 231 -6.15 15.05 6.75
C GLY A 231 -5.21 15.02 5.54
N LYS A 232 -4.26 15.94 5.42
CA LYS A 232 -3.22 15.86 4.39
C LYS A 232 -2.03 15.02 4.88
N PRO A 233 -1.59 14.03 4.08
CA PRO A 233 -0.43 13.23 4.43
C PRO A 233 0.85 14.09 4.40
N LEU A 234 1.68 13.92 5.42
CA LEU A 234 2.98 14.58 5.56
C LEU A 234 4.12 13.60 5.24
N VAL A 235 4.03 12.39 5.77
CA VAL A 235 5.05 11.33 5.62
C VAL A 235 4.35 9.99 5.51
N ALA A 236 4.85 9.10 4.63
CA ALA A 236 4.47 7.69 4.61
C ALA A 236 5.56 6.83 5.23
N LEU A 237 5.20 6.00 6.19
CA LEU A 237 6.10 5.05 6.86
C LEU A 237 5.72 3.62 6.53
N ARG A 238 6.71 2.78 6.29
CA ARG A 238 6.59 1.35 6.37
C ARG A 238 6.89 0.90 7.80
N THR A 239 5.87 0.47 8.52
CA THR A 239 5.98 0.12 9.95
C THR A 239 6.40 -1.32 10.19
N SER A 240 6.22 -2.22 9.21
CA SER A 240 6.77 -3.57 9.27
C SER A 240 7.87 -3.78 8.23
N GLY A 241 8.89 -4.57 8.55
CA GLY A 241 9.92 -4.99 7.58
C GLY A 241 9.38 -5.96 6.51
N ALA A 242 8.20 -6.55 6.73
CA ALA A 242 7.61 -7.53 5.85
C ALA A 242 7.09 -6.89 4.55
N LEU A 243 7.38 -7.57 3.45
CA LEU A 243 6.88 -7.24 2.13
C LEU A 243 5.90 -8.31 1.67
N ARG A 244 5.02 -7.94 0.75
CA ARG A 244 4.13 -8.87 0.07
C ARG A 244 4.09 -8.54 -1.41
N LEU A 245 3.85 -9.55 -2.23
CA LEU A 245 3.47 -9.34 -3.61
C LEU A 245 1.95 -9.20 -3.69
N GLU A 246 1.48 -8.15 -4.32
CA GLU A 246 0.08 -7.98 -4.71
C GLU A 246 -0.01 -8.33 -6.20
N ALA A 247 -0.48 -9.55 -6.49
CA ALA A 247 -0.53 -10.09 -7.84
C ALA A 247 -1.97 -10.28 -8.32
N TYR A 248 -2.18 -10.10 -9.63
CA TYR A 248 -3.48 -10.24 -10.27
C TYR A 248 -3.61 -11.60 -10.94
N VAL A 249 -4.38 -12.48 -10.34
CA VAL A 249 -4.61 -13.85 -10.81
C VAL A 249 -5.91 -13.93 -11.58
N ARG A 250 -5.89 -14.52 -12.79
CA ARG A 250 -7.08 -14.69 -13.62
C ARG A 250 -8.16 -15.54 -12.92
N GLU A 251 -9.43 -15.21 -13.14
CA GLU A 251 -10.59 -15.87 -12.55
C GLU A 251 -10.55 -17.40 -12.75
N GLY A 252 -10.22 -17.88 -13.95
CA GLY A 252 -10.15 -19.31 -14.24
C GLY A 252 -9.06 -20.09 -13.48
N LEU A 253 -8.14 -19.40 -12.79
CA LEU A 253 -7.04 -20.02 -12.03
C LEU A 253 -7.17 -19.81 -10.52
N ILE A 254 -8.14 -19.01 -10.06
CA ILE A 254 -8.23 -18.63 -8.64
C ILE A 254 -8.49 -19.83 -7.72
N THR A 255 -9.17 -20.86 -8.23
CA THR A 255 -9.43 -22.10 -7.47
C THR A 255 -8.16 -22.89 -7.14
N ARG A 256 -7.06 -22.61 -7.81
CA ARG A 256 -5.74 -23.23 -7.57
C ARG A 256 -4.91 -22.49 -6.54
N VAL A 257 -5.35 -21.29 -6.17
CA VAL A 257 -4.70 -20.46 -5.17
C VAL A 257 -5.58 -20.46 -3.92
N THR A 258 -5.02 -20.89 -2.81
CA THR A 258 -5.73 -20.88 -1.52
C THR A 258 -4.89 -20.19 -0.46
N PRO A 259 -5.50 -19.49 0.49
CA PRO A 259 -4.75 -18.94 1.63
C PRO A 259 -3.94 -20.03 2.34
N GLY A 260 -2.69 -19.70 2.65
CA GLY A 260 -1.74 -20.62 3.28
C GLY A 260 -0.86 -21.43 2.31
N ILE A 261 -1.16 -21.45 1.01
CA ILE A 261 -0.29 -22.13 0.03
C ILE A 261 1.02 -21.33 -0.15
N SER A 262 2.14 -22.05 -0.26
CA SER A 262 3.42 -21.48 -0.65
C SER A 262 3.56 -21.50 -2.17
N LEU A 263 3.85 -20.34 -2.75
CA LEU A 263 4.07 -20.15 -4.18
C LEU A 263 5.39 -19.41 -4.39
N GLU A 264 5.98 -19.57 -5.57
CA GLU A 264 7.18 -18.86 -5.95
C GLU A 264 6.86 -17.47 -6.52
N VAL A 265 7.65 -16.49 -6.11
CA VAL A 265 7.67 -15.13 -6.68
C VAL A 265 8.98 -14.91 -7.38
N GLU A 266 8.91 -14.66 -8.67
CA GLU A 266 10.06 -14.25 -9.48
C GLU A 266 10.15 -12.72 -9.52
N ILE A 267 11.32 -12.19 -9.19
CA ILE A 267 11.65 -10.76 -9.27
C ILE A 267 12.68 -10.58 -10.37
N ASP A 268 12.21 -10.24 -11.56
CA ASP A 268 13.03 -10.19 -12.78
C ASP A 268 14.28 -9.30 -12.60
N THR A 269 14.13 -8.13 -11.96
CA THR A 269 15.22 -7.17 -11.75
C THR A 269 16.39 -7.74 -10.95
N LEU A 270 16.14 -8.73 -10.11
CA LEU A 270 17.15 -9.35 -9.25
C LEU A 270 17.53 -10.76 -9.72
N GLU A 271 16.88 -11.26 -10.78
CA GLU A 271 17.00 -12.64 -11.27
C GLU A 271 16.85 -13.66 -10.11
N ARG A 272 15.90 -13.40 -9.21
CA ARG A 272 15.69 -14.22 -8.00
C ARG A 272 14.27 -14.74 -7.91
N ILE A 273 14.18 -15.96 -7.45
CA ILE A 273 12.95 -16.61 -7.04
C ILE A 273 12.92 -16.60 -5.51
N VAL A 274 11.79 -16.17 -4.95
CA VAL A 274 11.57 -16.05 -3.51
C VAL A 274 10.27 -16.77 -3.17
N ASP A 275 10.29 -17.58 -2.12
CA ASP A 275 9.08 -18.22 -1.61
C ASP A 275 8.15 -17.16 -1.00
N ALA A 276 6.88 -17.28 -1.33
CA ALA A 276 5.82 -16.43 -0.81
C ALA A 276 4.62 -17.26 -0.37
N THR A 277 4.06 -16.92 0.78
CA THR A 277 2.84 -17.56 1.28
C THR A 277 1.63 -16.69 0.99
N VAL A 278 0.61 -17.26 0.37
CA VAL A 278 -0.66 -16.56 0.12
C VAL A 278 -1.33 -16.26 1.46
N GLU A 279 -1.47 -14.98 1.80
CA GLU A 279 -2.14 -14.54 3.03
C GLU A 279 -3.62 -14.26 2.80
N GLU A 280 -3.93 -13.65 1.68
CA GLU A 280 -5.27 -13.13 1.41
C GLU A 280 -5.58 -13.19 -0.09
N ILE A 281 -6.81 -13.55 -0.40
CA ILE A 281 -7.40 -13.38 -1.72
C ILE A 281 -8.56 -12.41 -1.54
N VAL A 282 -8.50 -11.27 -2.22
CA VAL A 282 -9.60 -10.30 -2.15
C VAL A 282 -10.80 -10.90 -2.86
N PRO A 283 -11.96 -11.10 -2.18
CA PRO A 283 -13.12 -11.81 -2.75
C PRO A 283 -13.93 -10.90 -3.69
N TYR A 284 -13.25 -10.18 -4.55
CA TYR A 284 -13.81 -9.29 -5.55
C TYR A 284 -12.94 -9.37 -6.81
N ALA A 285 -13.55 -9.79 -7.92
CA ALA A 285 -12.89 -9.78 -9.21
C ALA A 285 -13.07 -8.40 -9.86
N ASP A 286 -12.00 -7.88 -10.38
CA ASP A 286 -12.06 -6.70 -11.25
C ASP A 286 -12.78 -7.06 -12.56
N PRO A 287 -13.92 -6.41 -12.90
CA PRO A 287 -14.73 -6.78 -14.04
C PRO A 287 -14.06 -6.49 -15.38
N ASP A 288 -13.15 -5.54 -15.44
CA ASP A 288 -12.48 -5.14 -16.67
C ASP A 288 -11.34 -6.11 -17.03
N SER A 289 -10.55 -6.48 -16.05
CA SER A 289 -9.42 -7.40 -16.22
C SER A 289 -9.77 -8.86 -15.94
N ARG A 290 -10.90 -9.15 -15.30
CA ARG A 290 -11.33 -10.49 -14.82
C ARG A 290 -10.25 -11.17 -13.98
N THR A 291 -9.67 -10.43 -13.05
CA THR A 291 -8.62 -10.91 -12.16
C THR A 291 -9.01 -10.72 -10.71
N PHE A 292 -8.47 -11.57 -9.85
CA PHE A 292 -8.53 -11.43 -8.40
C PHE A 292 -7.20 -10.91 -7.88
N LEU A 293 -7.25 -10.01 -6.91
CA LEU A 293 -6.06 -9.57 -6.19
C LEU A 293 -5.67 -10.61 -5.14
N VAL A 294 -4.50 -11.20 -5.32
CA VAL A 294 -3.88 -12.14 -4.39
C VAL A 294 -2.73 -11.44 -3.69
N LYS A 295 -2.71 -11.51 -2.36
CA LYS A 295 -1.64 -10.96 -1.52
C LYS A 295 -0.80 -12.10 -0.97
N ALA A 296 0.43 -12.20 -1.41
CA ALA A 296 1.38 -13.23 -0.99
C ALA A 296 2.51 -12.60 -0.16
N ALA A 297 2.61 -12.99 1.11
CA ALA A 297 3.70 -12.55 2.00
C ALA A 297 5.02 -13.15 1.54
N MET A 298 6.02 -12.30 1.40
CA MET A 298 7.36 -12.69 0.95
C MET A 298 8.33 -12.70 2.13
N ALA A 299 9.29 -13.61 2.12
CA ALA A 299 10.45 -13.50 2.99
C ALA A 299 11.19 -12.18 2.73
N THR A 300 11.79 -11.62 3.79
CA THR A 300 12.59 -10.40 3.64
C THR A 300 13.87 -10.71 2.89
N VAL A 301 13.98 -10.20 1.67
CA VAL A 301 15.16 -10.38 0.81
C VAL A 301 15.86 -9.04 0.63
N LYS A 302 17.16 -9.03 0.84
CA LYS A 302 17.98 -7.81 0.62
C LYS A 302 17.94 -7.39 -0.84
N GLY A 303 17.66 -6.12 -1.08
CA GLY A 303 17.56 -5.55 -2.43
C GLY A 303 16.15 -5.53 -2.99
N VAL A 304 15.15 -6.10 -2.31
CA VAL A 304 13.73 -6.00 -2.69
C VAL A 304 13.14 -4.76 -2.04
N TYR A 305 12.59 -3.88 -2.86
CA TYR A 305 11.96 -2.63 -2.42
C TYR A 305 10.49 -2.57 -2.82
N PRO A 306 9.65 -1.89 -2.04
CA PRO A 306 8.28 -1.57 -2.46
C PRO A 306 8.26 -0.87 -3.82
N GLY A 307 7.31 -1.25 -4.66
CA GLY A 307 7.16 -0.74 -6.02
C GLY A 307 7.84 -1.60 -7.09
N MET A 308 8.69 -2.57 -6.72
CA MET A 308 9.26 -3.50 -7.69
C MET A 308 8.20 -4.39 -8.30
N PHE A 309 8.41 -4.72 -9.57
CA PHE A 309 7.62 -5.68 -10.31
C PHE A 309 8.01 -7.12 -9.90
N GLY A 310 7.02 -8.01 -9.83
CA GLY A 310 7.22 -9.42 -9.56
C GLY A 310 6.14 -10.27 -10.21
N LYS A 311 6.42 -11.54 -10.39
CA LYS A 311 5.51 -12.52 -10.97
C LYS A 311 5.25 -13.63 -9.96
N LEU A 312 3.98 -13.87 -9.63
CA LEU A 312 3.56 -15.00 -8.83
C LEU A 312 3.37 -16.21 -9.74
N ARG A 313 4.12 -17.26 -9.50
CA ARG A 313 4.01 -18.52 -10.27
C ARG A 313 2.89 -19.38 -9.71
N VAL A 314 1.78 -19.42 -10.43
CA VAL A 314 0.61 -20.24 -10.09
C VAL A 314 0.67 -21.55 -10.85
N PRO A 315 0.65 -22.73 -10.20
CA PRO A 315 0.72 -24.01 -10.87
C PRO A 315 -0.55 -24.26 -11.67
N VAL A 316 -0.41 -24.51 -12.99
CA VAL A 316 -1.56 -24.80 -13.85
C VAL A 316 -1.67 -26.27 -14.22
N GLY A 317 -0.65 -27.04 -13.99
CA GLY A 317 -0.63 -28.48 -14.24
C GLY A 317 0.73 -28.99 -14.65
N ARG A 318 0.76 -30.17 -15.22
CA ARG A 318 1.94 -30.74 -15.85
C ARG A 318 1.74 -30.80 -17.35
N GLN A 319 2.75 -30.47 -18.09
CA GLN A 319 2.78 -30.57 -19.54
C GLN A 319 3.83 -31.62 -19.93
N ARG A 320 3.46 -32.46 -20.87
CA ARG A 320 4.43 -33.35 -21.51
C ARG A 320 5.16 -32.59 -22.59
N ILE A 321 6.47 -32.49 -22.42
CA ILE A 321 7.36 -31.87 -23.39
C ILE A 321 8.28 -32.94 -23.94
N VAL A 322 8.62 -32.82 -25.23
CA VAL A 322 9.62 -33.63 -25.87
C VAL A 322 10.96 -32.88 -25.77
N THR A 323 11.98 -33.51 -25.25
CA THR A 323 13.29 -32.93 -25.13
C THR A 323 14.32 -33.71 -25.94
N VAL A 324 15.23 -32.97 -26.55
CA VAL A 324 16.36 -33.50 -27.31
C VAL A 324 17.63 -32.75 -26.96
N PRO A 325 18.82 -33.34 -27.05
CA PRO A 325 20.04 -32.60 -26.86
C PRO A 325 20.14 -31.42 -27.84
N ALA A 326 20.54 -30.25 -27.34
CA ALA A 326 20.62 -29.04 -28.14
C ALA A 326 21.56 -29.20 -29.36
N VAL A 327 22.58 -30.05 -29.22
CA VAL A 327 23.52 -30.40 -30.29
C VAL A 327 22.89 -31.26 -31.41
N ALA A 328 21.76 -31.89 -31.19
CA ALA A 328 21.03 -32.66 -32.21
C ALA A 328 20.19 -31.77 -33.13
N ILE A 329 20.00 -30.51 -32.82
CA ILE A 329 19.28 -29.54 -33.61
C ILE A 329 20.21 -28.80 -34.55
N ARG A 330 20.02 -29.04 -35.85
CA ARG A 330 20.74 -28.34 -36.90
C ARG A 330 19.93 -27.12 -37.34
N ARG A 331 20.58 -25.97 -37.40
CA ARG A 331 19.98 -24.74 -37.90
C ARG A 331 20.47 -24.44 -39.30
N VAL A 332 19.52 -24.28 -40.24
CA VAL A 332 19.84 -23.90 -41.62
C VAL A 332 19.03 -22.62 -41.92
N GLY A 333 19.69 -21.50 -41.82
CA GLY A 333 19.02 -20.21 -41.87
C GLY A 333 18.02 -20.06 -40.70
N GLN A 334 16.74 -19.94 -41.01
CA GLN A 334 15.64 -19.86 -39.99
C GLN A 334 15.00 -21.22 -39.69
N LEU A 335 15.44 -22.28 -40.33
CA LEU A 335 14.87 -23.61 -40.17
C LEU A 335 15.64 -24.42 -39.12
N GLU A 336 14.90 -25.06 -38.25
CA GLU A 336 15.43 -25.99 -37.25
C GLU A 336 15.06 -27.41 -37.69
N LEU A 337 16.08 -28.24 -37.77
CA LEU A 337 16.01 -29.59 -38.37
C LEU A 337 16.59 -30.60 -37.41
N VAL A 338 16.02 -31.77 -37.40
CA VAL A 338 16.57 -32.98 -36.73
C VAL A 338 16.56 -34.16 -37.70
N HIS A 339 17.49 -35.05 -37.53
CA HIS A 339 17.47 -36.32 -38.27
C HIS A 339 16.77 -37.37 -37.40
N VAL A 340 15.66 -37.94 -37.92
CA VAL A 340 14.84 -38.93 -37.27
C VAL A 340 14.99 -40.26 -38.00
N GLN A 341 15.12 -41.33 -37.27
CA GLN A 341 15.17 -42.68 -37.83
C GLN A 341 13.75 -43.18 -38.14
N GLU A 342 13.46 -43.47 -39.40
CA GLU A 342 12.25 -44.14 -39.83
C GLU A 342 12.60 -45.50 -40.44
N GLY A 343 12.40 -46.55 -39.65
CA GLY A 343 12.81 -47.92 -40.05
C GLY A 343 14.34 -48.01 -40.15
N SER A 344 14.86 -48.33 -41.34
CA SER A 344 16.32 -48.38 -41.61
C SER A 344 16.92 -47.06 -42.14
N ASN A 345 16.08 -46.07 -42.41
CA ASN A 345 16.49 -44.85 -43.06
C ASN A 345 16.45 -43.62 -42.12
N TRP A 346 17.30 -42.64 -42.36
CA TRP A 346 17.30 -41.37 -41.67
C TRP A 346 16.60 -40.30 -42.51
N GLN A 347 15.63 -39.64 -41.92
CA GLN A 347 14.93 -38.52 -42.58
C GLN A 347 15.18 -37.22 -41.83
N THR A 348 15.36 -36.14 -42.59
CA THR A 348 15.43 -34.78 -42.01
C THR A 348 14.01 -34.30 -41.77
N ARG A 349 13.72 -33.91 -40.52
CA ARG A 349 12.41 -33.43 -40.12
C ARG A 349 12.53 -32.00 -39.56
N HIS A 350 11.60 -31.15 -39.99
CA HIS A 350 11.49 -29.80 -39.43
C HIS A 350 10.92 -29.86 -38.03
N VAL A 351 11.57 -29.15 -37.12
CA VAL A 351 11.09 -29.03 -35.76
C VAL A 351 10.98 -27.54 -35.40
N LYS A 352 10.13 -27.24 -34.40
CA LYS A 352 10.10 -25.95 -33.79
C LYS A 352 10.56 -26.13 -32.36
N THR A 353 11.63 -25.44 -31.97
CA THR A 353 12.17 -25.53 -30.63
C THR A 353 11.51 -24.54 -29.68
N GLY A 354 11.54 -24.85 -28.40
CA GLY A 354 11.05 -24.02 -27.30
C GLY A 354 12.18 -23.57 -26.39
N ARG A 355 12.02 -23.79 -25.10
CA ARG A 355 12.97 -23.40 -24.06
C ARG A 355 14.18 -24.32 -24.03
N ARG A 356 15.32 -23.76 -23.69
CA ARG A 356 16.54 -24.53 -23.40
C ARG A 356 16.53 -24.94 -21.93
N LEU A 357 16.68 -26.24 -21.66
CA LEU A 357 16.70 -26.85 -20.34
C LEU A 357 18.09 -27.46 -20.09
N GLY A 358 19.04 -26.62 -19.71
CA GLY A 358 20.44 -27.03 -19.59
C GLY A 358 21.02 -27.42 -20.96
N ASP A 359 21.42 -28.69 -21.13
CA ASP A 359 21.93 -29.25 -22.39
C ASP A 359 20.83 -29.79 -23.31
N GLN A 360 19.58 -29.83 -22.83
CA GLN A 360 18.42 -30.26 -23.59
C GLN A 360 17.67 -29.06 -24.17
N MET A 361 16.99 -29.29 -25.29
CA MET A 361 16.10 -28.33 -25.96
C MET A 361 14.69 -28.92 -26.03
N GLU A 362 13.71 -28.14 -25.59
CA GLU A 362 12.30 -28.48 -25.78
C GLU A 362 11.92 -28.44 -27.24
N VAL A 363 11.20 -29.43 -27.73
CA VAL A 363 10.63 -29.46 -29.07
C VAL A 363 9.12 -29.29 -28.99
N LEU A 364 8.65 -28.15 -29.51
CA LEU A 364 7.23 -27.75 -29.47
C LEU A 364 6.40 -28.46 -30.52
N SER A 365 7.03 -28.78 -31.67
CA SER A 365 6.36 -29.52 -32.76
C SER A 365 7.41 -30.18 -33.65
N GLY A 366 6.98 -31.25 -34.34
CA GLY A 366 7.83 -32.03 -35.26
C GLY A 366 8.29 -33.36 -34.71
N LEU A 367 8.26 -33.58 -33.38
CA LEU A 367 8.52 -34.86 -32.74
C LEU A 367 7.34 -35.23 -31.81
N ALA A 368 7.01 -36.51 -31.76
CA ALA A 368 5.99 -37.03 -30.84
C ALA A 368 6.56 -37.61 -29.54
N GLY A 369 7.86 -37.81 -29.49
CA GLY A 369 8.55 -38.48 -28.39
C GLY A 369 8.65 -39.97 -28.57
N GLY A 370 9.76 -40.58 -28.16
CA GLY A 370 10.09 -41.99 -28.38
C GLY A 370 10.76 -42.27 -29.73
N GLU A 371 10.92 -41.26 -30.59
CA GLU A 371 11.62 -41.37 -31.86
C GLU A 371 13.13 -41.33 -31.66
N THR A 372 13.85 -42.15 -32.41
CA THR A 372 15.32 -42.12 -32.40
C THR A 372 15.79 -40.98 -33.28
N ILE A 373 16.56 -40.06 -32.69
CA ILE A 373 17.20 -38.97 -33.41
C ILE A 373 18.72 -39.16 -33.46
N GLY A 374 19.34 -38.64 -34.54
CA GLY A 374 20.79 -38.79 -34.75
C GLY A 374 21.42 -37.49 -35.16
N TRP A 375 22.71 -37.27 -34.79
CA TRP A 375 23.50 -36.14 -35.21
C TRP A 375 24.97 -36.53 -35.39
N GLU A 376 25.71 -35.69 -36.10
CA GLU A 376 27.15 -35.80 -36.30
C GLU A 376 27.88 -34.77 -35.43
N VAL A 377 29.05 -35.18 -34.86
CA VAL A 377 29.90 -34.24 -34.12
C VAL A 377 30.61 -33.35 -35.11
N GLY A 378 30.30 -32.08 -35.14
CA GLY A 378 30.95 -31.07 -35.98
C GLY A 378 30.05 -30.34 -36.98
N ASP A 379 28.77 -30.63 -37.06
CA ASP A 379 27.84 -30.00 -38.02
C ASP A 379 27.07 -28.78 -37.41
N ASN A 380 27.72 -28.06 -36.52
CA ASN A 380 27.24 -26.75 -36.03
C ASN A 380 27.72 -25.68 -36.99
N GLY A 381 26.91 -25.39 -38.03
CA GLY A 381 27.07 -24.25 -38.89
C GLY A 381 26.62 -22.93 -38.26
#